data_d9b4eefbdb20b6f1e91b0bb39abab280
#
_entry.id   d9b4eefbdb20b6f1e91b0bb39abab280
#
_cell.length_a   1.000
_cell.length_b   1.000
_cell.length_c   1.000
_cell.angle_alpha   90.00
_cell.angle_beta   90.00
_cell.angle_gamma   90.00
#
_symmetry.space_group_name_H-M   'P 1'
#
loop_
_entity.id
_entity.type
_entity.pdbx_description
1 polymer ?
#
loop_
_entity_poly.entity_id
_entity_poly.type
_entity_poly.pdbx_seq_one_letter_code
_entity_poly.pdbx_strand_id
1 'polypeptide(L)'
;VYYPVDGPSPLASIVIVPGYISPERSIRAWGPFYASHGIVAMTIGTNRPQDDPAARRRALLDAITSLKLENRRATSPLKGRLAVTRFAVSGWSMGGGGALEAATRAPQLKAVVALCPWNPYQTFSHGVPVLFLAGQRDRLAPVSENAQRHYEKTPASTPKLLFEVRNEGHWVANSPQGGDGAIGRFALSWLKVYLENDLRYRPFLRQRPTCASQYRNNLPSIVAPDSSSATGNPSRSGAAPTPVPATPPQSAVFSP
;
A
#
# COMPACT_ATOMS: atom_id res chain seq x y z
N VAL A 1 -4.26 -14.25 7.30
CA VAL A 1 -4.83 -12.91 7.52
C VAL A 1 -4.31 -12.37 8.84
N TYR A 2 -3.86 -11.13 8.84
CA TYR A 2 -3.35 -10.39 9.99
C TYR A 2 -4.30 -9.23 10.26
N TYR A 3 -4.62 -8.99 11.52
CA TYR A 3 -5.58 -7.94 11.87
C TYR A 3 -5.26 -7.33 13.24
N PRO A 4 -5.61 -6.05 13.48
CA PRO A 4 -5.52 -5.45 14.80
C PRO A 4 -6.47 -6.16 15.77
N VAL A 5 -5.97 -6.58 16.92
CA VAL A 5 -6.82 -7.17 17.97
C VAL A 5 -7.72 -6.08 18.53
N ASP A 6 -7.10 -4.96 18.90
CA ASP A 6 -7.76 -3.78 19.45
C ASP A 6 -7.77 -2.65 18.42
N GLY A 7 -8.71 -1.76 18.52
CA GLY A 7 -8.79 -0.58 17.68
C GLY A 7 -10.20 -0.33 17.11
N PRO A 8 -10.40 0.88 16.61
CA PRO A 8 -11.72 1.29 16.10
C PRO A 8 -12.07 0.53 14.82
N SER A 9 -13.30 0.03 14.77
CA SER A 9 -13.91 -0.51 13.54
C SER A 9 -14.77 0.60 12.89
N PRO A 10 -15.02 0.53 11.57
CA PRO A 10 -14.63 -0.53 10.65
C PRO A 10 -13.21 -0.36 10.08
N LEU A 11 -12.48 -1.47 9.97
CA LEU A 11 -11.09 -1.54 9.51
C LEU A 11 -10.97 -1.57 7.98
N ALA A 12 -10.05 -0.81 7.44
CA ALA A 12 -9.65 -0.91 6.03
C ALA A 12 -8.79 -2.16 5.80
N SER A 13 -8.71 -2.64 4.57
CA SER A 13 -8.02 -3.90 4.26
C SER A 13 -7.13 -3.81 3.02
N ILE A 14 -6.02 -4.56 3.03
CA ILE A 14 -5.13 -4.74 1.89
C ILE A 14 -4.90 -6.23 1.63
N VAL A 15 -4.89 -6.62 0.35
CA VAL A 15 -4.50 -7.96 -0.09
C VAL A 15 -3.17 -7.88 -0.83
N ILE A 16 -2.27 -8.85 -0.57
CA ILE A 16 -0.89 -8.84 -1.07
C ILE A 16 -0.56 -10.18 -1.70
N VAL A 17 -0.02 -10.19 -2.93
CA VAL A 17 0.34 -11.40 -3.68
C VAL A 17 1.85 -11.42 -4.02
N PRO A 18 2.54 -12.58 -3.99
CA PRO A 18 3.96 -12.69 -4.29
C PRO A 18 4.27 -12.65 -5.78
N GLY A 19 5.57 -12.68 -6.11
CA GLY A 19 6.12 -12.74 -7.46
C GLY A 19 6.12 -14.12 -8.11
N TYR A 20 6.76 -14.21 -9.27
CA TYR A 20 6.93 -15.45 -10.04
C TYR A 20 7.73 -16.49 -9.23
N ILE A 21 7.25 -17.71 -9.20
CA ILE A 21 7.84 -18.86 -8.43
C ILE A 21 8.12 -18.50 -6.95
N SER A 22 7.41 -17.52 -6.42
CA SER A 22 7.61 -17.06 -5.05
C SER A 22 6.44 -17.50 -4.15
N PRO A 23 6.74 -18.15 -3.02
CA PRO A 23 5.70 -18.52 -2.06
C PRO A 23 5.23 -17.31 -1.24
N GLU A 24 4.09 -17.44 -0.57
CA GLU A 24 3.52 -16.40 0.29
C GLU A 24 4.52 -15.88 1.35
N ARG A 25 5.39 -16.75 1.90
CA ARG A 25 6.38 -16.34 2.90
C ARG A 25 7.34 -15.25 2.41
N SER A 26 7.51 -15.08 1.09
CA SER A 26 8.37 -14.03 0.52
C SER A 26 7.85 -12.62 0.74
N ILE A 27 6.55 -12.47 1.04
CA ILE A 27 5.90 -11.18 1.28
C ILE A 27 5.20 -11.12 2.64
N ARG A 28 5.34 -12.17 3.44
CA ARG A 28 4.61 -12.34 4.72
C ARG A 28 4.87 -11.22 5.72
N ALA A 29 6.08 -10.63 5.71
CA ALA A 29 6.45 -9.54 6.61
C ALA A 29 5.53 -8.31 6.51
N TRP A 30 4.85 -8.12 5.38
CA TRP A 30 3.87 -7.06 5.19
C TRP A 30 2.61 -7.25 6.04
N GLY A 31 2.24 -8.49 6.36
CA GLY A 31 1.05 -8.83 7.13
C GLY A 31 1.05 -8.19 8.53
N PRO A 32 1.95 -8.59 9.44
CA PRO A 32 2.02 -8.02 10.77
C PRO A 32 2.35 -6.53 10.76
N PHE A 33 3.14 -6.05 9.78
CA PHE A 33 3.44 -4.63 9.64
C PHE A 33 2.17 -3.79 9.45
N TYR A 34 1.30 -4.14 8.51
CA TYR A 34 0.06 -3.38 8.31
C TYR A 34 -0.92 -3.57 9.47
N ALA A 35 -1.01 -4.77 10.04
CA ALA A 35 -1.89 -5.03 11.18
C ALA A 35 -1.51 -4.19 12.41
N SER A 36 -0.21 -4.03 12.70
CA SER A 36 0.26 -3.17 13.79
C SER A 36 -0.04 -1.68 13.58
N HIS A 37 -0.43 -1.30 12.36
CA HIS A 37 -0.81 0.08 12.00
C HIS A 37 -2.32 0.25 11.76
N GLY A 38 -3.15 -0.73 12.16
CA GLY A 38 -4.60 -0.61 12.10
C GLY A 38 -5.25 -1.07 10.80
N ILE A 39 -4.50 -1.69 9.88
CA ILE A 39 -5.01 -2.14 8.58
C ILE A 39 -5.03 -3.67 8.54
N VAL A 40 -6.16 -4.27 8.19
CA VAL A 40 -6.24 -5.72 7.96
C VAL A 40 -5.43 -6.07 6.71
N ALA A 41 -4.52 -7.02 6.85
CA ALA A 41 -3.67 -7.49 5.74
C ALA A 41 -3.86 -8.97 5.47
N MET A 42 -4.19 -9.33 4.24
CA MET A 42 -4.25 -10.70 3.78
C MET A 42 -3.11 -10.95 2.79
N THR A 43 -2.12 -11.74 3.19
CA THR A 43 -1.09 -12.25 2.30
C THR A 43 -1.56 -13.57 1.70
N ILE A 44 -1.50 -13.68 0.38
CA ILE A 44 -1.97 -14.87 -0.33
C ILE A 44 -0.84 -15.55 -1.09
N GLY A 45 -0.99 -16.85 -1.33
CA GLY A 45 -0.19 -17.56 -2.31
C GLY A 45 -0.74 -17.40 -3.73
N THR A 46 -0.27 -18.23 -4.63
CA THR A 46 -0.76 -18.38 -6.00
C THR A 46 -1.21 -19.82 -6.21
N ASN A 47 -2.16 -20.05 -7.13
CA ASN A 47 -2.63 -21.40 -7.44
C ASN A 47 -1.52 -22.24 -8.10
N ARG A 48 -0.71 -21.59 -8.94
CA ARG A 48 0.51 -22.17 -9.52
C ARG A 48 1.65 -21.18 -9.35
N PRO A 49 2.87 -21.65 -9.06
CA PRO A 49 4.05 -20.77 -8.91
C PRO A 49 4.29 -19.87 -10.13
N GLN A 50 3.94 -20.35 -11.33
CA GLN A 50 4.14 -19.67 -12.61
C GLN A 50 2.95 -18.80 -13.04
N ASP A 51 1.93 -18.65 -12.22
CA ASP A 51 0.78 -17.79 -12.52
C ASP A 51 1.23 -16.41 -13.03
N ASP A 52 0.62 -15.98 -14.13
CA ASP A 52 0.88 -14.70 -14.79
C ASP A 52 0.27 -13.51 -14.01
N PRO A 53 0.52 -12.26 -14.42
CA PRO A 53 -0.10 -11.10 -13.78
C PRO A 53 -1.65 -11.16 -13.79
N ALA A 54 -2.27 -11.69 -14.84
CA ALA A 54 -3.72 -11.79 -14.94
C ALA A 54 -4.30 -12.81 -13.93
N ALA A 55 -3.63 -13.92 -13.71
CA ALA A 55 -4.01 -14.89 -12.67
C ALA A 55 -3.85 -14.28 -11.26
N ARG A 56 -2.76 -13.54 -11.00
CA ARG A 56 -2.53 -12.84 -9.73
C ARG A 56 -3.57 -11.74 -9.48
N ARG A 57 -3.98 -11.01 -10.51
CA ARG A 57 -5.11 -10.08 -10.45
C ARG A 57 -6.38 -10.78 -9.98
N ARG A 58 -6.73 -11.93 -10.59
CA ARG A 58 -7.92 -12.70 -10.17
C ARG A 58 -7.81 -13.11 -8.70
N ALA A 59 -6.67 -13.67 -8.31
CA ALA A 59 -6.44 -14.08 -6.92
C ALA A 59 -6.60 -12.92 -5.92
N LEU A 60 -6.10 -11.72 -6.24
CA LEU A 60 -6.28 -10.52 -5.41
C LEU A 60 -7.77 -10.14 -5.26
N LEU A 61 -8.55 -10.18 -6.33
CA LEU A 61 -9.97 -9.83 -6.29
C LEU A 61 -10.81 -10.90 -5.58
N ASP A 62 -10.47 -12.17 -5.76
CA ASP A 62 -11.11 -13.29 -5.06
C ASP A 62 -10.81 -13.23 -3.55
N ALA A 63 -9.59 -12.87 -3.17
CA ALA A 63 -9.23 -12.67 -1.76
C ALA A 63 -9.98 -11.50 -1.11
N ILE A 64 -10.24 -10.41 -1.84
CA ILE A 64 -11.13 -9.33 -1.36
C ILE A 64 -12.55 -9.88 -1.14
N THR A 65 -13.04 -10.73 -2.03
CA THR A 65 -14.34 -11.38 -1.88
C THR A 65 -14.37 -12.27 -0.63
N SER A 66 -13.30 -13.04 -0.41
CA SER A 66 -13.14 -13.86 0.80
C SER A 66 -13.16 -13.02 2.08
N LEU A 67 -12.46 -11.88 2.12
CA LEU A 67 -12.51 -10.96 3.28
C LEU A 67 -13.93 -10.42 3.52
N LYS A 68 -14.69 -10.12 2.47
CA LYS A 68 -16.10 -9.70 2.60
C LYS A 68 -16.99 -10.82 3.17
N LEU A 69 -16.71 -12.07 2.81
CA LEU A 69 -17.41 -13.23 3.37
C LEU A 69 -17.04 -13.43 4.85
N GLU A 70 -15.74 -13.29 5.20
CA GLU A 70 -15.28 -13.35 6.60
C GLU A 70 -15.95 -12.27 7.47
N ASN A 71 -16.17 -11.09 6.93
CA ASN A 71 -16.92 -10.03 7.64
C ASN A 71 -18.38 -10.40 7.95
N ARG A 72 -18.94 -11.39 7.26
CA ARG A 72 -20.32 -11.90 7.46
C ARG A 72 -20.37 -13.20 8.25
N ARG A 73 -19.31 -14.01 8.23
CA ARG A 73 -19.26 -15.33 8.85
C ARG A 73 -19.37 -15.20 10.38
N ALA A 74 -20.33 -15.92 10.97
CA ALA A 74 -20.69 -15.79 12.39
C ALA A 74 -19.51 -16.05 13.34
N THR A 75 -18.64 -17.01 13.01
CA THR A 75 -17.49 -17.44 13.82
C THR A 75 -16.19 -16.73 13.47
N SER A 76 -16.20 -15.79 12.50
CA SER A 76 -15.00 -15.07 12.11
C SER A 76 -14.62 -14.01 13.13
N PRO A 77 -13.32 -13.86 13.48
CA PRO A 77 -12.86 -12.76 14.31
C PRO A 77 -12.98 -11.40 13.59
N LEU A 78 -13.25 -11.39 12.28
CA LEU A 78 -13.49 -10.20 11.49
C LEU A 78 -14.98 -9.85 11.31
N LYS A 79 -15.90 -10.62 11.90
CA LYS A 79 -17.34 -10.37 11.75
C LYS A 79 -17.72 -8.94 12.13
N GLY A 80 -18.29 -8.19 11.17
CA GLY A 80 -18.74 -6.82 11.35
C GLY A 80 -17.62 -5.80 11.53
N ARG A 81 -16.35 -6.19 11.40
CA ARG A 81 -15.20 -5.30 11.66
C ARG A 81 -14.59 -4.66 10.42
N LEU A 82 -14.96 -5.10 9.20
CA LEU A 82 -14.34 -4.58 7.97
C LEU A 82 -15.13 -3.46 7.34
N ALA A 83 -14.43 -2.43 6.88
CA ALA A 83 -14.94 -1.42 5.97
C ALA A 83 -15.03 -2.01 4.55
N VAL A 84 -16.18 -2.59 4.20
CA VAL A 84 -16.39 -3.35 2.96
C VAL A 84 -16.24 -2.55 1.65
N THR A 85 -16.03 -1.25 1.75
CA THR A 85 -15.75 -0.33 0.63
C THR A 85 -14.32 0.21 0.62
N ARG A 86 -13.48 -0.14 1.63
CA ARG A 86 -12.11 0.33 1.78
C ARG A 86 -11.11 -0.81 1.61
N PHE A 87 -10.84 -1.14 0.33
CA PHE A 87 -9.85 -2.16 -0.04
C PHE A 87 -8.73 -1.58 -0.88
N ALA A 88 -7.50 -2.03 -0.62
CA ALA A 88 -6.32 -1.82 -1.42
C ALA A 88 -5.74 -3.16 -1.87
N VAL A 89 -4.91 -3.13 -2.89
CA VAL A 89 -4.15 -4.28 -3.37
C VAL A 89 -2.67 -3.95 -3.44
N SER A 90 -1.86 -4.97 -3.24
CA SER A 90 -0.41 -4.89 -3.36
C SER A 90 0.14 -6.18 -3.97
N GLY A 91 1.35 -6.12 -4.44
CA GLY A 91 2.07 -7.31 -4.88
C GLY A 91 3.51 -7.00 -5.19
N TRP A 92 4.35 -8.04 -5.05
CA TRP A 92 5.77 -7.97 -5.33
C TRP A 92 6.08 -8.58 -6.70
N SER A 93 6.96 -7.92 -7.48
CA SER A 93 7.38 -8.42 -8.80
C SER A 93 6.19 -8.61 -9.74
N MET A 94 6.00 -9.78 -10.30
CA MET A 94 4.83 -10.16 -11.10
C MET A 94 3.50 -9.96 -10.34
N GLY A 95 3.52 -10.09 -9.01
CA GLY A 95 2.39 -9.73 -8.16
C GLY A 95 2.06 -8.24 -8.20
N GLY A 96 3.08 -7.39 -8.27
CA GLY A 96 2.92 -5.94 -8.50
C GLY A 96 2.24 -5.63 -9.83
N GLY A 97 2.62 -6.38 -10.88
CA GLY A 97 1.93 -6.34 -12.18
C GLY A 97 0.46 -6.72 -12.06
N GLY A 98 0.16 -7.80 -11.33
CA GLY A 98 -1.22 -8.23 -11.05
C GLY A 98 -2.03 -7.19 -10.27
N ALA A 99 -1.40 -6.50 -9.31
CA ALA A 99 -2.03 -5.41 -8.54
C ALA A 99 -2.39 -4.20 -9.44
N LEU A 100 -1.53 -3.84 -10.38
CA LEU A 100 -1.80 -2.80 -11.36
C LEU A 100 -2.97 -3.18 -12.28
N GLU A 101 -3.02 -4.42 -12.75
CA GLU A 101 -4.15 -4.92 -13.52
C GLU A 101 -5.45 -4.96 -12.71
N ALA A 102 -5.37 -5.27 -11.40
CA ALA A 102 -6.54 -5.25 -10.53
C ALA A 102 -7.17 -3.86 -10.45
N ALA A 103 -6.37 -2.80 -10.39
CA ALA A 103 -6.86 -1.42 -10.40
C ALA A 103 -7.63 -1.08 -11.69
N THR A 104 -7.19 -1.60 -12.83
CA THR A 104 -7.88 -1.40 -14.12
C THR A 104 -9.24 -2.10 -14.16
N ARG A 105 -9.37 -3.25 -13.49
CA ARG A 105 -10.61 -4.05 -13.49
C ARG A 105 -11.55 -3.74 -12.33
N ALA A 106 -11.03 -3.13 -11.27
CA ALA A 106 -11.77 -2.83 -10.05
C ALA A 106 -11.54 -1.37 -9.62
N PRO A 107 -12.16 -0.40 -10.33
CA PRO A 107 -11.95 1.04 -10.09
C PRO A 107 -12.44 1.51 -8.70
N GLN A 108 -13.20 0.67 -7.98
CA GLN A 108 -13.63 0.93 -6.60
C GLN A 108 -12.50 0.72 -5.57
N LEU A 109 -11.36 0.12 -5.94
CA LEU A 109 -10.19 0.05 -5.09
C LEU A 109 -9.72 1.44 -4.68
N LYS A 110 -9.20 1.57 -3.46
CA LYS A 110 -8.79 2.86 -2.90
C LYS A 110 -7.31 3.17 -3.11
N ALA A 111 -6.47 2.14 -3.22
CA ALA A 111 -5.05 2.31 -3.42
C ALA A 111 -4.39 1.04 -4.01
N VAL A 112 -3.27 1.26 -4.70
CA VAL A 112 -2.34 0.21 -5.12
C VAL A 112 -0.96 0.52 -4.52
N VAL A 113 -0.28 -0.53 -4.03
CA VAL A 113 1.16 -0.50 -3.68
C VAL A 113 1.88 -1.54 -4.54
N ALA A 114 2.55 -1.10 -5.58
CA ALA A 114 3.28 -1.95 -6.53
C ALA A 114 4.75 -2.07 -6.11
N LEU A 115 5.15 -3.25 -5.65
CA LEU A 115 6.45 -3.56 -5.05
C LEU A 115 7.37 -4.16 -6.13
N CYS A 116 8.38 -3.42 -6.61
CA CYS A 116 9.25 -3.82 -7.72
C CYS A 116 8.45 -4.48 -8.86
N PRO A 117 7.39 -3.82 -9.38
CA PRO A 117 6.42 -4.45 -10.26
C PRO A 117 7.04 -4.93 -11.57
N TRP A 118 6.63 -6.11 -11.99
CA TRP A 118 6.92 -6.64 -13.32
C TRP A 118 5.62 -6.97 -14.06
N ASN A 119 5.46 -6.41 -15.26
CA ASN A 119 4.34 -6.75 -16.15
C ASN A 119 4.73 -6.40 -17.60
N PRO A 120 4.58 -7.32 -18.57
CA PRO A 120 4.86 -7.03 -19.96
C PRO A 120 3.86 -6.04 -20.58
N TYR A 121 2.68 -5.91 -20.00
CA TYR A 121 1.67 -4.94 -20.41
C TYR A 121 1.92 -3.61 -19.70
N GLN A 122 2.08 -2.51 -20.48
CA GLN A 122 2.57 -1.24 -19.96
C GLN A 122 1.53 -0.12 -19.97
N THR A 123 0.27 -0.44 -20.26
CA THR A 123 -0.80 0.55 -20.29
C THR A 123 -1.84 0.20 -19.24
N PHE A 124 -1.91 1.01 -18.19
CA PHE A 124 -2.88 0.88 -17.13
C PHE A 124 -3.77 2.12 -17.06
N SER A 125 -4.95 2.02 -17.66
CA SER A 125 -5.93 3.11 -17.63
C SER A 125 -6.85 2.95 -16.42
N HIS A 126 -6.45 3.54 -15.30
CA HIS A 126 -7.25 3.57 -14.07
C HIS A 126 -7.08 4.87 -13.30
N GLY A 127 -8.10 5.23 -12.50
CA GLY A 127 -8.06 6.37 -11.57
C GLY A 127 -7.65 5.99 -10.13
N VAL A 128 -7.31 4.73 -9.88
CA VAL A 128 -6.93 4.27 -8.53
C VAL A 128 -5.52 4.78 -8.19
N PRO A 129 -5.35 5.49 -7.06
CA PRO A 129 -4.03 5.97 -6.62
C PRO A 129 -2.99 4.85 -6.54
N VAL A 130 -1.77 5.09 -7.07
CA VAL A 130 -0.74 4.06 -7.15
C VAL A 130 0.63 4.53 -6.68
N LEU A 131 1.23 3.74 -5.79
CA LEU A 131 2.61 3.86 -5.34
C LEU A 131 3.46 2.79 -6.01
N PHE A 132 4.53 3.20 -6.69
CA PHE A 132 5.57 2.34 -7.26
C PHE A 132 6.79 2.40 -6.36
N LEU A 133 7.21 1.27 -5.83
CA LEU A 133 8.44 1.10 -5.04
C LEU A 133 9.41 0.23 -5.84
N ALA A 134 10.65 0.66 -5.98
CA ALA A 134 11.63 0.00 -6.84
C ALA A 134 13.04 0.05 -6.25
N GLY A 135 13.91 -0.82 -6.73
CA GLY A 135 15.34 -0.80 -6.42
C GLY A 135 16.17 -0.41 -7.64
N GLN A 136 17.10 0.51 -7.49
CA GLN A 136 17.92 1.07 -8.58
C GLN A 136 18.69 0.00 -9.38
N ARG A 137 19.14 -1.06 -8.70
CA ARG A 137 19.92 -2.16 -9.27
C ARG A 137 19.07 -3.41 -9.55
N ASP A 138 17.77 -3.21 -9.69
CA ASP A 138 16.86 -4.31 -10.03
C ASP A 138 17.16 -4.85 -11.44
N ARG A 139 17.68 -6.08 -11.51
CA ARG A 139 18.00 -6.77 -12.76
C ARG A 139 16.88 -7.71 -13.22
N LEU A 140 15.90 -8.03 -12.36
CA LEU A 140 14.78 -8.91 -12.68
C LEU A 140 13.59 -8.12 -13.23
N ALA A 141 13.36 -6.92 -12.70
CA ALA A 141 12.38 -5.97 -13.20
C ALA A 141 13.04 -4.58 -13.33
N PRO A 142 13.94 -4.37 -14.33
CA PRO A 142 14.65 -3.11 -14.50
C PRO A 142 13.68 -1.93 -14.44
N VAL A 143 14.03 -0.92 -13.62
CA VAL A 143 13.12 0.18 -13.28
C VAL A 143 12.67 0.95 -14.53
N SER A 144 13.62 1.20 -15.46
CA SER A 144 13.34 1.88 -16.73
C SER A 144 12.33 1.15 -17.61
N GLU A 145 12.25 -0.18 -17.52
CA GLU A 145 11.37 -1.02 -18.33
C GLU A 145 10.06 -1.36 -17.63
N ASN A 146 10.02 -1.24 -16.31
CA ASN A 146 8.90 -1.64 -15.47
C ASN A 146 8.34 -0.48 -14.65
N ALA A 147 8.77 -0.27 -13.41
CA ALA A 147 8.17 0.70 -12.50
C ALA A 147 8.09 2.12 -13.09
N GLN A 148 9.13 2.59 -13.76
CA GLN A 148 9.14 3.90 -14.41
C GLN A 148 8.16 3.95 -15.59
N ARG A 149 8.16 2.95 -16.46
CA ARG A 149 7.21 2.89 -17.59
C ARG A 149 5.77 2.79 -17.12
N HIS A 150 5.50 1.99 -16.08
CA HIS A 150 4.17 1.91 -15.48
C HIS A 150 3.74 3.26 -14.90
N TYR A 151 4.64 3.96 -14.19
CA TYR A 151 4.40 5.31 -13.70
C TYR A 151 4.07 6.28 -14.85
N GLU A 152 4.82 6.25 -15.93
CA GLU A 152 4.65 7.15 -17.10
C GLU A 152 3.34 6.85 -17.84
N LYS A 153 2.96 5.59 -17.96
CA LYS A 153 1.72 5.15 -18.64
C LYS A 153 0.46 5.31 -17.81
N THR A 154 0.59 5.37 -16.49
CA THR A 154 -0.55 5.69 -15.61
C THR A 154 -1.04 7.10 -15.91
N PRO A 155 -2.36 7.36 -16.06
CA PRO A 155 -2.90 8.67 -16.42
C PRO A 155 -2.38 9.79 -15.51
N ALA A 156 -2.19 10.98 -16.08
CA ALA A 156 -1.71 12.15 -15.32
C ALA A 156 -2.70 12.60 -14.24
N SER A 157 -3.99 12.32 -14.42
CA SER A 157 -5.04 12.59 -13.44
C SER A 157 -5.06 11.62 -12.26
N THR A 158 -4.40 10.44 -12.39
CA THR A 158 -4.31 9.45 -11.32
C THR A 158 -3.21 9.86 -10.34
N PRO A 159 -3.49 9.99 -9.03
CA PRO A 159 -2.46 10.21 -8.04
C PRO A 159 -1.43 9.07 -8.09
N LYS A 160 -0.16 9.43 -8.30
CA LYS A 160 0.91 8.45 -8.44
C LYS A 160 2.22 8.94 -7.86
N LEU A 161 3.02 8.01 -7.33
CA LEU A 161 4.34 8.25 -6.80
C LEU A 161 5.27 7.10 -7.19
N LEU A 162 6.46 7.42 -7.69
CA LEU A 162 7.56 6.49 -7.91
C LEU A 162 8.69 6.82 -6.94
N PHE A 163 9.09 5.84 -6.13
CA PHE A 163 10.24 5.90 -5.24
C PHE A 163 11.17 4.73 -5.52
N GLU A 164 12.36 5.05 -6.00
CA GLU A 164 13.45 4.11 -6.29
C GLU A 164 14.53 4.24 -5.22
N VAL A 165 14.86 3.12 -4.56
CA VAL A 165 15.90 3.06 -3.53
C VAL A 165 17.27 2.88 -4.17
N ARG A 166 18.21 3.77 -3.82
CA ARG A 166 19.58 3.79 -4.34
C ARG A 166 20.33 2.52 -3.98
N ASN A 167 21.06 1.99 -4.95
CA ASN A 167 21.92 0.79 -4.83
C ASN A 167 21.21 -0.51 -4.48
N GLU A 168 19.89 -0.53 -4.31
CA GLU A 168 19.10 -1.70 -3.96
C GLU A 168 18.61 -2.47 -5.19
N GLY A 169 18.39 -3.78 -5.00
CA GLY A 169 17.90 -4.69 -6.04
C GLY A 169 16.42 -5.04 -5.88
N HIS A 170 16.03 -6.11 -6.57
CA HIS A 170 14.64 -6.58 -6.67
C HIS A 170 13.97 -6.91 -5.32
N TRP A 171 14.76 -7.30 -4.33
CA TRP A 171 14.28 -7.76 -3.02
C TRP A 171 13.99 -6.63 -2.04
N VAL A 172 14.37 -5.39 -2.36
CA VAL A 172 14.20 -4.24 -1.45
C VAL A 172 12.75 -4.03 -1.00
N ALA A 173 11.78 -4.38 -1.85
CA ALA A 173 10.36 -4.15 -1.58
C ALA A 173 9.58 -5.42 -1.19
N ASN A 174 10.24 -6.58 -1.02
CA ASN A 174 9.54 -7.79 -0.58
C ASN A 174 9.16 -7.75 0.92
N SER A 175 9.73 -6.81 1.66
CA SER A 175 9.41 -6.55 3.07
C SER A 175 9.38 -5.05 3.38
N PRO A 176 8.71 -4.63 4.47
CA PRO A 176 8.64 -3.21 4.86
C PRO A 176 9.98 -2.64 5.35
N GLN A 177 10.96 -3.48 5.67
CA GLN A 177 12.27 -3.06 6.19
C GLN A 177 13.21 -2.52 5.10
N GLY A 178 12.92 -2.76 3.82
CA GLY A 178 13.76 -2.30 2.71
C GLY A 178 14.07 -0.81 2.74
N GLY A 179 15.30 -0.45 2.30
CA GLY A 179 15.77 0.94 2.31
C GLY A 179 15.75 1.57 3.70
N ASP A 180 16.23 0.86 4.72
CA ASP A 180 16.20 1.28 6.13
C ASP A 180 14.78 1.63 6.61
N GLY A 181 13.80 0.82 6.21
CA GLY A 181 12.40 1.02 6.53
C GLY A 181 11.68 2.10 5.71
N ALA A 182 12.35 2.74 4.76
CA ALA A 182 11.73 3.75 3.90
C ALA A 182 10.60 3.14 3.05
N ILE A 183 10.79 1.92 2.55
CA ILE A 183 9.77 1.17 1.79
C ILE A 183 8.48 1.04 2.62
N GLY A 184 8.57 0.59 3.87
CA GLY A 184 7.42 0.46 4.76
C GLY A 184 6.75 1.80 5.08
N ARG A 185 7.55 2.84 5.39
CA ARG A 185 7.02 4.18 5.69
C ARG A 185 6.23 4.76 4.51
N PHE A 186 6.73 4.63 3.29
CA PHE A 186 6.02 5.12 2.11
C PHE A 186 4.76 4.32 1.81
N ALA A 187 4.84 2.99 1.88
CA ALA A 187 3.69 2.13 1.67
C ALA A 187 2.58 2.39 2.71
N LEU A 188 2.94 2.52 3.98
CA LEU A 188 2.00 2.87 5.05
C LEU A 188 1.39 4.25 4.83
N SER A 189 2.21 5.27 4.58
CA SER A 189 1.73 6.64 4.37
C SER A 189 0.78 6.73 3.17
N TRP A 190 1.06 5.96 2.11
CA TRP A 190 0.18 5.85 0.94
C TRP A 190 -1.19 5.29 1.31
N LEU A 191 -1.22 4.19 2.06
CA LEU A 191 -2.48 3.58 2.52
C LEU A 191 -3.22 4.47 3.51
N LYS A 192 -2.52 5.12 4.43
CA LYS A 192 -3.17 6.06 5.35
C LYS A 192 -3.89 7.18 4.59
N VAL A 193 -3.23 7.76 3.57
CA VAL A 193 -3.83 8.84 2.77
C VAL A 193 -4.98 8.35 1.90
N TYR A 194 -4.78 7.29 1.12
CA TYR A 194 -5.74 6.93 0.05
C TYR A 194 -6.73 5.84 0.45
N LEU A 195 -6.38 4.95 1.37
CA LEU A 195 -7.25 3.90 1.85
C LEU A 195 -8.07 4.33 3.08
N GLU A 196 -7.46 5.08 4.00
CA GLU A 196 -8.10 5.53 5.24
C GLU A 196 -8.52 7.00 5.23
N ASN A 197 -8.12 7.78 4.22
CA ASN A 197 -8.35 9.22 4.11
C ASN A 197 -7.72 10.03 5.27
N ASP A 198 -6.62 9.54 5.82
CA ASP A 198 -5.86 10.22 6.87
C ASP A 198 -4.80 11.14 6.27
N LEU A 199 -5.17 12.40 6.09
CA LEU A 199 -4.34 13.40 5.43
C LEU A 199 -3.12 13.83 6.24
N ARG A 200 -3.02 13.46 7.54
CA ARG A 200 -1.83 13.72 8.38
C ARG A 200 -0.57 13.04 7.83
N TYR A 201 -0.75 11.99 7.02
CA TYR A 201 0.35 11.26 6.39
C TYR A 201 0.82 11.88 5.05
N ARG A 202 0.11 12.87 4.48
CA ARG A 202 0.51 13.55 3.25
C ARG A 202 1.92 14.16 3.29
N PRO A 203 2.38 14.83 4.35
CA PRO A 203 3.73 15.39 4.42
C PRO A 203 4.82 14.35 4.19
N PHE A 204 4.66 13.11 4.70
CA PHE A 204 5.64 12.03 4.51
C PHE A 204 5.77 11.61 3.04
N LEU A 205 4.69 11.73 2.25
CA LEU A 205 4.70 11.43 0.82
C LEU A 205 5.28 12.56 -0.04
N ARG A 206 5.76 13.64 0.55
CA ARG A 206 6.34 14.78 -0.17
C ARG A 206 7.82 14.96 0.09
N GLN A 207 8.31 14.38 1.14
CA GLN A 207 9.71 14.43 1.49
C GLN A 207 10.48 13.33 0.75
N ARG A 208 11.34 13.73 -0.19
CA ARG A 208 12.23 12.78 -0.86
C ARG A 208 13.15 12.12 0.18
N PRO A 209 13.14 10.78 0.30
CA PRO A 209 14.05 10.07 1.21
C PRO A 209 15.51 10.25 0.78
N THR A 210 16.43 10.29 1.74
CA THR A 210 17.87 10.38 1.47
C THR A 210 18.42 9.19 0.68
N CYS A 211 17.81 8.00 0.88
CA CYS A 211 18.12 6.80 0.14
C CYS A 211 17.53 6.75 -1.28
N ALA A 212 16.78 7.75 -1.73
CA ALA A 212 16.19 7.75 -3.06
C ALA A 212 17.21 8.06 -4.15
N SER A 213 17.33 7.19 -5.16
CA SER A 213 17.95 7.50 -6.46
C SER A 213 16.98 8.25 -7.36
N GLN A 214 15.70 7.80 -7.40
CA GLN A 214 14.62 8.47 -8.12
C GLN A 214 13.41 8.70 -7.19
N TYR A 215 12.78 9.86 -7.34
CA TYR A 215 11.57 10.22 -6.61
C TYR A 215 10.71 11.14 -7.49
N ARG A 216 9.57 10.64 -7.95
CA ARG A 216 8.66 11.34 -8.85
C ARG A 216 7.22 11.22 -8.35
N ASN A 217 6.48 12.29 -8.39
CA ASN A 217 5.05 12.26 -8.05
C ASN A 217 4.27 13.39 -8.74
N ASN A 218 2.95 13.25 -8.78
CA ASN A 218 2.01 14.27 -9.22
C ASN A 218 1.02 14.64 -8.11
N LEU A 219 1.42 14.48 -6.85
CA LEU A 219 0.54 14.72 -5.71
C LEU A 219 0.14 16.21 -5.63
N PRO A 220 -1.15 16.52 -5.37
CA PRO A 220 -1.62 17.90 -5.29
C PRO A 220 -0.85 18.68 -4.22
N SER A 221 -0.56 19.96 -4.46
CA SER A 221 0.08 20.84 -3.48
C SER A 221 -0.75 20.90 -2.19
N ILE A 222 -0.08 20.91 -1.04
CA ILE A 222 -0.75 21.25 0.21
C ILE A 222 -0.92 22.78 0.14
N VAL A 223 -2.10 23.24 -0.24
CA VAL A 223 -2.47 24.62 0.01
C VAL A 223 -2.62 24.71 1.52
N ALA A 224 -1.79 25.51 2.18
CA ALA A 224 -2.03 25.84 3.58
C ALA A 224 -3.44 26.45 3.66
N PRO A 225 -4.24 26.11 4.67
CA PRO A 225 -5.51 26.79 4.86
C PRO A 225 -5.23 28.29 4.95
N ASP A 226 -5.93 29.07 4.14
CA ASP A 226 -5.81 30.53 4.09
C ASP A 226 -5.88 31.08 5.52
N SER A 227 -4.81 31.68 6.00
CA SER A 227 -4.73 32.33 7.31
C SER A 227 -5.50 33.66 7.36
N SER A 228 -6.31 33.97 6.33
CA SER A 228 -6.97 35.26 6.17
C SER A 228 -8.36 35.35 6.83
N SER A 229 -8.83 34.35 7.60
CA SER A 229 -10.14 34.41 8.27
C SER A 229 -10.13 34.24 9.79
N ALA A 230 -9.00 34.50 10.45
CA ALA A 230 -8.92 34.47 11.91
C ALA A 230 -8.61 35.86 12.48
N THR A 231 -9.56 36.81 12.35
CA THR A 231 -9.63 37.94 13.28
C THR A 231 -10.47 37.52 14.50
N GLY A 232 -9.80 36.92 15.48
CA GLY A 232 -10.38 36.50 16.75
C GLY A 232 -9.30 36.39 17.81
N ASN A 233 -9.31 37.30 18.72
CA ASN A 233 -8.52 37.61 19.90
C ASN A 233 -7.73 36.43 20.56
N PRO A 234 -6.43 36.59 20.88
CA PRO A 234 -5.64 35.57 21.54
C PRO A 234 -5.70 35.69 23.05
N SER A 235 -6.30 34.73 23.71
CA SER A 235 -6.02 34.48 25.12
C SER A 235 -6.37 33.06 25.51
N ARG A 236 -5.35 32.19 25.52
CA ARG A 236 -5.10 31.17 26.56
C ARG A 236 -3.88 30.33 26.20
N SER A 237 -2.86 30.52 27.01
CA SER A 237 -1.70 29.66 27.11
C SER A 237 -2.12 28.24 27.55
N GLY A 238 -1.91 27.27 26.68
CA GLY A 238 -2.01 25.85 27.02
C GLY A 238 -0.81 25.13 26.38
N ALA A 239 0.07 24.60 27.22
CA ALA A 239 1.23 23.85 26.80
C ALA A 239 0.82 22.65 25.93
N ALA A 240 1.54 22.43 24.82
CA ALA A 240 1.36 21.28 23.96
C ALA A 240 1.66 19.99 24.73
N PRO A 241 0.83 18.95 24.63
CA PRO A 241 1.14 17.65 25.23
C PRO A 241 2.30 17.00 24.47
N THR A 242 3.33 16.56 25.21
CA THR A 242 4.40 15.69 24.70
C THR A 242 3.80 14.40 24.15
N PRO A 243 4.27 13.92 22.97
CA PRO A 243 3.80 12.65 22.43
C PRO A 243 4.31 11.50 23.32
N VAL A 244 3.39 10.80 23.97
CA VAL A 244 3.64 9.51 24.59
C VAL A 244 3.92 8.50 23.47
N PRO A 245 5.01 7.71 23.51
CA PRO A 245 5.22 6.65 22.54
C PRO A 245 4.10 5.62 22.68
N ALA A 246 3.27 5.51 21.65
CA ALA A 246 2.22 4.51 21.60
C ALA A 246 2.86 3.12 21.54
N THR A 247 2.55 2.27 22.50
CA THR A 247 2.82 0.84 22.43
C THR A 247 2.17 0.31 21.15
N PRO A 248 2.90 -0.42 20.29
CA PRO A 248 2.30 -0.93 19.06
C PRO A 248 1.13 -1.86 19.41
N PRO A 249 -0.03 -1.71 18.74
CA PRO A 249 -1.16 -2.58 18.97
C PRO A 249 -0.80 -4.04 18.65
N GLN A 250 -1.30 -4.97 19.45
CA GLN A 250 -1.12 -6.39 19.20
C GLN A 250 -1.82 -6.79 17.89
N SER A 251 -1.15 -7.61 17.09
CA SER A 251 -1.73 -8.19 15.88
C SER A 251 -2.00 -9.67 16.06
N ALA A 252 -3.10 -10.16 15.50
CA ALA A 252 -3.45 -11.56 15.48
C ALA A 252 -3.48 -12.11 14.04
N VAL A 253 -3.32 -13.42 13.92
CA VAL A 253 -3.28 -14.14 12.63
C VAL A 253 -4.38 -15.20 12.64
N PHE A 254 -5.11 -15.32 11.54
CA PHE A 254 -5.93 -16.50 11.27
C PHE A 254 -5.86 -16.87 9.79
N SER A 255 -6.09 -18.17 9.49
CA SER A 255 -6.29 -18.66 8.13
C SER A 255 -7.76 -18.93 7.93
N PRO A 256 -8.39 -18.36 6.91
CA PRO A 256 -9.79 -18.60 6.58
C PRO A 256 -10.03 -20.00 6.03
#